data_6c3a4f9c3c06897d476d52179f8281ce
#
_entry.id   6c3a4f9c3c06897d476d52179f8281ce
#
_cell.length_a   1.000
_cell.length_b   1.000
_cell.length_c   1.000
_cell.angle_alpha   90.00
_cell.angle_beta   90.00
_cell.angle_gamma   90.00
#
_symmetry.space_group_name_H-M   'P 1'
#
loop_
_entity.id
_entity.type
_entity.pdbx_description
1 polymer ?
#
loop_
_entity_poly.entity_id
_entity_poly.type
_entity_poly.pdbx_seq_one_letter_code
_entity_poly.pdbx_strand_id
1 'polypeptide(L)'
;MSIRMTSKHTELTFHYMRLEGQVETLLDFLLRRFRYLDDQEWRDNIKAQRIWVDGKLGRANLKLRNNQKIVYLRPDFLEPEVDPYFEIIFEDDALIALSKSGNLPTSPSGKYYKNTLVNLVKAQFKLKRLYTLHRLDRETSGVIIFAKRHEIAQTMAAHFRKNRIHKIYSAILSQHLPQISKHTVPEVYISLPIGKDLHSKIRIKQSVNPQGRPCQTYFREIKRIGDFSLVEVRPFTGRTHQIRVHAAHMGCAVVGDKLYGLPNDGFIHWLSEGDAFLRTQNFPLHRQLLHAVEIRFPHPLTRGETIIRAADKILLKELKDCG
;
A
#
# COMPACT_ATOMS: atom_id res chain seq x y z
N MET A 1 -9.54 -2.72 17.54
CA MET A 1 -10.75 -2.66 16.70
C MET A 1 -11.43 -4.01 16.80
N SER A 2 -12.68 -4.07 17.30
CA SER A 2 -13.47 -5.30 17.43
C SER A 2 -14.53 -5.31 16.36
N ILE A 3 -14.79 -6.47 15.74
CA ILE A 3 -15.72 -6.61 14.63
C ILE A 3 -16.67 -7.76 14.92
N ARG A 4 -17.96 -7.47 14.82
CA ARG A 4 -19.04 -8.46 14.78
C ARG A 4 -19.74 -8.35 13.44
N MET A 5 -20.03 -9.48 12.81
CA MET A 5 -20.86 -9.55 11.59
C MET A 5 -22.28 -9.92 11.98
N THR A 6 -23.21 -9.05 11.68
CA THR A 6 -24.64 -9.37 11.60
C THR A 6 -25.01 -9.49 10.13
N SER A 7 -26.05 -10.23 9.80
CA SER A 7 -26.39 -10.71 8.44
C SER A 7 -26.59 -9.61 7.36
N LYS A 8 -26.47 -8.33 7.68
CA LYS A 8 -26.64 -7.19 6.73
C LYS A 8 -25.64 -6.06 6.90
N HIS A 9 -24.73 -6.07 7.91
CA HIS A 9 -23.85 -4.94 8.19
C HIS A 9 -22.53 -5.41 8.79
N THR A 10 -21.43 -4.74 8.44
CA THR A 10 -20.13 -4.92 9.11
C THR A 10 -20.03 -3.93 10.26
N GLU A 11 -19.95 -4.41 11.50
CA GLU A 11 -19.76 -3.55 12.67
C GLU A 11 -18.29 -3.14 12.81
N LEU A 12 -18.02 -1.84 12.74
CA LEU A 12 -16.72 -1.24 12.97
C LEU A 12 -16.75 -0.50 14.31
N THR A 13 -15.91 -0.90 15.26
CA THR A 13 -15.82 -0.28 16.59
C THR A 13 -14.52 0.47 16.75
N PHE A 14 -14.60 1.71 17.25
CA PHE A 14 -13.45 2.60 17.50
C PHE A 14 -13.57 3.22 18.88
N HIS A 15 -12.42 3.60 19.46
CA HIS A 15 -12.37 4.50 20.62
C HIS A 15 -11.85 5.85 20.16
N TYR A 16 -12.59 6.90 20.46
CA TYR A 16 -12.18 8.26 20.14
C TYR A 16 -11.04 8.70 21.05
N MET A 17 -9.91 9.06 20.45
CA MET A 17 -8.77 9.65 21.13
C MET A 17 -8.74 11.14 20.80
N ARG A 18 -8.95 11.98 21.82
CA ARG A 18 -8.94 13.42 21.67
C ARG A 18 -7.52 13.91 21.36
N LEU A 19 -7.39 14.71 20.32
CA LEU A 19 -6.16 15.45 20.05
C LEU A 19 -6.07 16.65 21.00
N GLU A 20 -4.89 16.95 21.52
CA GLU A 20 -4.69 18.05 22.47
C GLU A 20 -5.23 19.37 21.92
N GLY A 21 -6.03 20.06 22.75
CA GLY A 21 -6.58 21.39 22.44
C GLY A 21 -7.76 21.42 21.46
N GLN A 22 -8.22 20.29 20.91
CA GLN A 22 -9.30 20.28 19.91
C GLN A 22 -10.62 19.76 20.49
N VAL A 23 -11.71 20.52 20.25
CA VAL A 23 -13.10 20.04 20.43
C VAL A 23 -13.59 19.62 19.05
N GLU A 24 -13.77 18.31 18.83
CA GLU A 24 -14.16 17.73 17.55
C GLU A 24 -15.60 17.20 17.63
N THR A 25 -16.40 17.44 16.61
CA THR A 25 -17.72 16.83 16.50
C THR A 25 -17.62 15.39 15.94
N LEU A 26 -18.70 14.61 16.09
CA LEU A 26 -18.76 13.27 15.49
C LEU A 26 -18.53 13.33 13.97
N LEU A 27 -19.12 14.30 13.28
CA LEU A 27 -18.94 14.43 11.83
C LEU A 27 -17.48 14.78 11.47
N ASP A 28 -16.85 15.72 12.17
CA ASP A 28 -15.44 16.08 11.95
C ASP A 28 -14.52 14.87 12.14
N PHE A 29 -14.76 14.09 13.19
CA PHE A 29 -14.03 12.86 13.45
C PHE A 29 -14.19 11.85 12.32
N LEU A 30 -15.43 11.64 11.84
CA LEU A 30 -15.70 10.70 10.75
C LEU A 30 -15.01 11.13 9.46
N LEU A 31 -15.10 12.40 9.08
CA LEU A 31 -14.43 12.98 7.91
C LEU A 31 -12.91 12.87 7.99
N ARG A 32 -12.34 13.15 9.15
CA ARG A 32 -10.89 13.05 9.37
C ARG A 32 -10.42 11.61 9.36
N ARG A 33 -11.18 10.71 9.98
CA ARG A 33 -10.79 9.30 10.20
C ARG A 33 -11.03 8.42 8.98
N PHE A 34 -12.16 8.66 8.29
CA PHE A 34 -12.62 7.83 7.18
C PHE A 34 -12.78 8.69 5.93
N ARG A 35 -11.67 8.94 5.30
CA ARG A 35 -11.58 9.85 4.17
C ARG A 35 -12.13 9.28 2.84
N TYR A 36 -12.79 8.13 2.84
CA TYR A 36 -13.39 7.49 1.67
C TYR A 36 -14.86 7.86 1.44
N LEU A 37 -15.52 8.49 2.42
CA LEU A 37 -16.83 9.09 2.31
C LEU A 37 -16.72 10.61 2.47
N ASP A 38 -17.57 11.33 1.77
CA ASP A 38 -17.69 12.78 1.87
C ASP A 38 -18.63 13.23 3.01
N ASP A 39 -18.85 14.55 3.14
CA ASP A 39 -19.72 15.14 4.18
C ASP A 39 -21.16 14.65 4.05
N GLN A 40 -21.72 14.64 2.83
CA GLN A 40 -23.09 14.25 2.59
C GLN A 40 -23.29 12.75 2.87
N GLU A 41 -22.40 11.91 2.42
CA GLU A 41 -22.42 10.47 2.65
C GLU A 41 -22.37 10.13 4.16
N TRP A 42 -21.57 10.86 4.95
CA TRP A 42 -21.55 10.68 6.40
C TRP A 42 -22.83 11.14 7.07
N ARG A 43 -23.40 12.27 6.66
CA ARG A 43 -24.72 12.74 7.15
C ARG A 43 -25.81 11.72 6.86
N ASP A 44 -25.80 11.11 5.69
CA ASP A 44 -26.77 10.07 5.31
C ASP A 44 -26.60 8.80 6.15
N ASN A 45 -25.38 8.39 6.45
CA ASN A 45 -25.12 7.28 7.38
C ASN A 45 -25.59 7.58 8.81
N ILE A 46 -25.45 8.83 9.28
CA ILE A 46 -25.94 9.26 10.59
C ILE A 46 -27.48 9.26 10.60
N LYS A 47 -28.13 9.83 9.58
CA LYS A 47 -29.60 9.82 9.41
C LYS A 47 -30.16 8.40 9.34
N ALA A 48 -29.44 7.49 8.66
CA ALA A 48 -29.80 6.08 8.57
C ALA A 48 -29.52 5.29 9.86
N GLN A 49 -29.21 5.98 10.98
CA GLN A 49 -28.97 5.39 12.31
C GLN A 49 -27.85 4.35 12.36
N ARG A 50 -26.84 4.49 11.49
CA ARG A 50 -25.71 3.56 11.38
C ARG A 50 -24.54 3.89 12.29
N ILE A 51 -24.58 5.07 12.96
CA ILE A 51 -23.49 5.54 13.83
C ILE A 51 -23.99 5.62 15.27
N TRP A 52 -23.25 4.97 16.18
CA TRP A 52 -23.58 4.93 17.61
C TRP A 52 -22.39 5.42 18.42
N VAL A 53 -22.65 6.18 19.49
CA VAL A 53 -21.64 6.68 20.43
C VAL A 53 -22.06 6.27 21.82
N ASP A 54 -21.25 5.45 22.51
CA ASP A 54 -21.53 4.87 23.83
C ASP A 54 -22.93 4.24 23.92
N GLY A 55 -23.35 3.51 22.87
CA GLY A 55 -24.65 2.83 22.80
C GLY A 55 -25.85 3.72 22.49
N LYS A 56 -25.65 5.01 22.22
CA LYS A 56 -26.69 5.96 21.80
C LYS A 56 -26.50 6.36 20.32
N LEU A 57 -27.60 6.69 19.63
CA LEU A 57 -27.53 7.17 18.26
C LEU A 57 -26.68 8.43 18.14
N GLY A 58 -25.71 8.41 17.23
CA GLY A 58 -24.84 9.53 16.93
C GLY A 58 -25.58 10.67 16.22
N ARG A 59 -25.18 11.92 16.49
CA ARG A 59 -25.63 13.12 15.78
C ARG A 59 -24.42 13.84 15.22
N ALA A 60 -24.52 14.43 14.04
CA ALA A 60 -23.41 15.07 13.35
C ALA A 60 -22.66 16.10 14.22
N ASN A 61 -23.40 16.93 14.94
CA ASN A 61 -22.88 17.99 15.82
C ASN A 61 -22.56 17.53 17.25
N LEU A 62 -22.63 16.21 17.56
CA LEU A 62 -22.27 15.67 18.87
C LEU A 62 -20.79 15.93 19.15
N LYS A 63 -20.47 16.73 20.17
CA LYS A 63 -19.10 16.96 20.66
C LYS A 63 -18.58 15.68 21.32
N LEU A 64 -17.48 15.13 20.80
CA LEU A 64 -16.91 13.91 21.29
C LEU A 64 -16.05 14.14 22.54
N ARG A 65 -16.09 13.17 23.48
CA ARG A 65 -15.25 13.12 24.68
C ARG A 65 -14.21 12.02 24.54
N ASN A 66 -13.05 12.22 25.16
CA ASN A 66 -11.98 11.22 25.11
C ASN A 66 -12.46 9.84 25.55
N ASN A 67 -11.97 8.81 24.88
CA ASN A 67 -12.26 7.39 25.10
C ASN A 67 -13.71 6.94 24.83
N GLN A 68 -14.57 7.76 24.19
CA GLN A 68 -15.90 7.31 23.78
C GLN A 68 -15.82 6.19 22.75
N LYS A 69 -16.68 5.18 22.94
CA LYS A 69 -16.83 4.07 21.97
C LYS A 69 -17.74 4.50 20.84
N ILE A 70 -17.22 4.51 19.62
CA ILE A 70 -17.98 4.78 18.40
C ILE A 70 -18.16 3.48 17.64
N VAL A 71 -19.40 3.16 17.28
CA VAL A 71 -19.77 2.00 16.48
C VAL A 71 -20.36 2.48 15.17
N TYR A 72 -19.81 2.03 14.06
CA TYR A 72 -20.37 2.25 12.73
C TYR A 72 -20.86 0.94 12.13
N LEU A 73 -22.16 0.83 11.92
CA LEU A 73 -22.79 -0.25 11.18
C LEU A 73 -22.63 0.02 9.68
N ARG A 74 -21.49 -0.35 9.15
CA ARG A 74 -21.18 -0.15 7.74
C ARG A 74 -22.09 -1.04 6.90
N PRO A 75 -22.87 -0.47 5.94
CA PRO A 75 -23.65 -1.29 5.03
C PRO A 75 -22.73 -2.23 4.26
N ASP A 76 -23.20 -3.43 4.00
CA ASP A 76 -22.48 -4.35 3.13
C ASP A 76 -22.36 -3.70 1.74
N PHE A 77 -21.15 -3.59 1.25
CA PHE A 77 -20.86 -3.17 -0.11
C PHE A 77 -20.01 -4.25 -0.76
N LEU A 78 -20.15 -4.38 -2.06
CA LEU A 78 -19.31 -5.30 -2.82
C LEU A 78 -17.89 -4.74 -2.84
N GLU A 79 -16.97 -5.40 -2.16
CA GLU A 79 -15.55 -5.05 -2.26
C GLU A 79 -15.06 -5.39 -3.67
N PRO A 80 -14.22 -4.53 -4.26
CA PRO A 80 -13.63 -4.85 -5.56
C PRO A 80 -12.89 -6.20 -5.51
N GLU A 81 -12.91 -6.91 -6.62
CA GLU A 81 -12.19 -8.15 -6.77
C GLU A 81 -10.68 -7.95 -6.59
N VAL A 82 -10.05 -8.97 -6.03
CA VAL A 82 -8.61 -9.04 -5.81
C VAL A 82 -8.09 -10.38 -6.32
N ASP A 83 -6.79 -10.45 -6.58
CA ASP A 83 -6.12 -11.74 -6.70
C ASP A 83 -5.77 -12.25 -5.29
N PRO A 84 -6.50 -13.23 -4.74
CA PRO A 84 -6.33 -13.67 -3.37
C PRO A 84 -5.09 -14.53 -3.16
N TYR A 85 -4.30 -14.79 -4.21
CA TYR A 85 -3.18 -15.70 -4.13
C TYR A 85 -2.02 -15.14 -3.31
N PHE A 86 -1.48 -15.97 -2.45
CA PHE A 86 -0.21 -15.77 -1.75
C PHE A 86 0.41 -17.13 -1.42
N GLU A 87 1.72 -17.13 -1.28
CA GLU A 87 2.51 -18.32 -0.91
C GLU A 87 3.29 -18.02 0.37
N ILE A 88 3.37 -19.00 1.30
CA ILE A 88 4.29 -18.92 2.44
C ILE A 88 5.69 -19.29 1.94
N ILE A 89 6.62 -18.36 2.04
CA ILE A 89 8.01 -18.56 1.63
C ILE A 89 8.99 -18.67 2.80
N PHE A 90 8.54 -18.31 4.01
CA PHE A 90 9.30 -18.51 5.25
C PHE A 90 8.32 -18.48 6.44
N GLU A 91 8.55 -19.34 7.42
CA GLU A 91 7.80 -19.36 8.66
C GLU A 91 8.67 -19.93 9.81
N ASP A 92 8.61 -19.24 10.98
CA ASP A 92 9.18 -19.73 12.24
C ASP A 92 8.32 -19.29 13.44
N ASP A 93 8.84 -19.37 14.66
CA ASP A 93 8.12 -18.96 15.89
C ASP A 93 7.88 -17.45 15.98
N ALA A 94 8.67 -16.63 15.30
CA ALA A 94 8.63 -15.18 15.36
C ALA A 94 7.86 -14.54 14.18
N LEU A 95 8.13 -15.03 12.98
CA LEU A 95 7.78 -14.39 11.72
C LEU A 95 7.03 -15.34 10.77
N ILE A 96 6.27 -14.76 9.89
CA ILE A 96 5.79 -15.37 8.66
C ILE A 96 6.06 -14.44 7.49
N ALA A 97 6.67 -14.96 6.44
CA ALA A 97 6.89 -14.22 5.21
C ALA A 97 6.11 -14.87 4.06
N LEU A 98 5.51 -14.00 3.26
CA LEU A 98 4.67 -14.39 2.15
C LEU A 98 5.19 -13.77 0.86
N SER A 99 5.03 -14.49 -0.25
CA SER A 99 5.03 -13.94 -1.60
C SER A 99 3.60 -13.56 -1.94
N LYS A 100 3.31 -12.25 -1.96
CA LYS A 100 1.99 -11.68 -2.26
C LYS A 100 1.82 -11.53 -3.77
N SER A 101 0.66 -11.90 -4.32
CA SER A 101 0.26 -11.57 -5.69
C SER A 101 0.19 -10.05 -5.93
N GLY A 102 0.15 -9.63 -7.17
CA GLY A 102 -0.35 -8.30 -7.56
C GLY A 102 -1.86 -8.19 -7.30
N ASN A 103 -2.41 -6.97 -7.31
CA ASN A 103 -3.84 -6.69 -7.08
C ASN A 103 -4.40 -7.24 -5.75
N LEU A 104 -3.61 -7.28 -4.69
CA LEU A 104 -4.04 -7.64 -3.33
C LEU A 104 -3.56 -6.60 -2.32
N PRO A 105 -4.45 -5.82 -1.68
CA PRO A 105 -4.07 -4.89 -0.62
C PRO A 105 -3.47 -5.62 0.58
N THR A 106 -2.41 -5.06 1.17
CA THR A 106 -1.78 -5.64 2.37
C THR A 106 -2.71 -5.66 3.57
N SER A 107 -3.39 -4.54 3.83
CA SER A 107 -4.23 -4.31 5.02
C SER A 107 -5.47 -3.50 4.65
N PRO A 108 -6.52 -3.50 5.49
CA PRO A 108 -7.72 -2.74 5.25
C PRO A 108 -7.45 -1.27 4.93
N SER A 109 -7.93 -0.81 3.79
CA SER A 109 -7.77 0.57 3.31
C SER A 109 -8.81 0.89 2.23
N GLY A 110 -9.42 2.08 2.30
CA GLY A 110 -10.41 2.52 1.32
C GLY A 110 -11.59 1.56 1.19
N LYS A 111 -11.83 1.06 -0.01
CA LYS A 111 -12.92 0.11 -0.32
C LYS A 111 -12.62 -1.35 0.07
N TYR A 112 -11.37 -1.66 0.45
CA TYR A 112 -10.95 -3.02 0.80
C TYR A 112 -10.96 -3.21 2.32
N TYR A 113 -11.67 -4.24 2.77
CA TYR A 113 -11.73 -4.62 4.18
C TYR A 113 -11.49 -6.13 4.36
N LYS A 114 -12.36 -6.97 3.79
CA LYS A 114 -12.24 -8.44 3.81
C LYS A 114 -11.15 -8.90 2.84
N ASN A 115 -11.16 -8.36 1.63
CA ASN A 115 -10.25 -8.68 0.54
C ASN A 115 -8.88 -8.02 0.76
N THR A 116 -8.18 -8.43 1.83
CA THR A 116 -6.83 -7.96 2.16
C THR A 116 -5.96 -9.13 2.60
N LEU A 117 -4.66 -9.07 2.29
CA LEU A 117 -3.73 -10.14 2.62
C LEU A 117 -3.78 -10.52 4.11
N VAL A 118 -3.77 -9.53 5.02
CA VAL A 118 -3.85 -9.79 6.47
C VAL A 118 -5.09 -10.59 6.84
N ASN A 119 -6.23 -10.27 6.25
CA ASN A 119 -7.49 -10.96 6.59
C ASN A 119 -7.57 -12.35 5.94
N LEU A 120 -7.09 -12.50 4.72
CA LEU A 120 -7.00 -13.80 4.05
C LEU A 120 -6.07 -14.77 4.82
N VAL A 121 -4.89 -14.31 5.21
CA VAL A 121 -3.94 -15.10 6.02
C VAL A 121 -4.55 -15.48 7.37
N LYS A 122 -5.17 -14.52 8.06
CA LYS A 122 -5.83 -14.79 9.35
C LYS A 122 -6.97 -15.80 9.22
N ALA A 123 -7.75 -15.74 8.16
CA ALA A 123 -8.83 -16.67 7.90
C ALA A 123 -8.30 -18.07 7.58
N GLN A 124 -7.32 -18.18 6.68
CA GLN A 124 -6.75 -19.47 6.25
C GLN A 124 -6.07 -20.21 7.39
N PHE A 125 -5.30 -19.52 8.23
CA PHE A 125 -4.54 -20.12 9.35
C PHE A 125 -5.23 -19.99 10.71
N LYS A 126 -6.50 -19.52 10.74
CA LYS A 126 -7.30 -19.32 11.97
C LYS A 126 -6.57 -18.48 13.03
N LEU A 127 -5.77 -17.50 12.57
CA LEU A 127 -4.98 -16.65 13.45
C LEU A 127 -5.83 -15.56 14.10
N LYS A 128 -5.80 -15.44 15.41
CA LYS A 128 -6.46 -14.35 16.13
C LYS A 128 -5.78 -13.00 15.89
N ARG A 129 -4.45 -12.99 15.78
CA ARG A 129 -3.62 -11.79 15.58
C ARG A 129 -2.51 -12.04 14.58
N LEU A 130 -2.20 -11.03 13.79
CA LEU A 130 -1.07 -10.98 12.86
C LEU A 130 -0.63 -9.52 12.78
N TYR A 131 0.65 -9.25 12.97
CA TYR A 131 1.19 -7.90 13.07
C TYR A 131 1.90 -7.52 11.77
N THR A 132 1.36 -6.55 11.07
CA THR A 132 1.94 -6.00 9.83
C THR A 132 3.19 -5.21 10.17
N LEU A 133 4.34 -5.59 9.63
CA LEU A 133 5.62 -4.92 9.84
C LEU A 133 5.89 -3.82 8.82
N HIS A 134 5.49 -4.06 7.58
CA HIS A 134 5.54 -3.12 6.47
C HIS A 134 4.41 -3.42 5.50
N ARG A 135 4.30 -2.61 4.45
CA ARG A 135 3.27 -2.79 3.44
C ARG A 135 3.85 -2.74 2.03
N LEU A 136 3.22 -3.46 1.14
CA LEU A 136 3.33 -3.31 -0.30
C LEU A 136 2.07 -2.61 -0.83
N ASP A 137 2.20 -1.88 -1.93
CA ASP A 137 1.04 -1.34 -2.63
C ASP A 137 0.15 -2.49 -3.13
N ARG A 138 -1.12 -2.21 -3.41
CA ARG A 138 -2.08 -3.21 -3.89
C ARG A 138 -1.54 -4.00 -5.07
N GLU A 139 -1.00 -3.30 -6.06
CA GLU A 139 -0.52 -3.88 -7.31
C GLU A 139 0.95 -4.33 -7.28
N THR A 140 1.70 -4.04 -6.21
CA THR A 140 3.06 -4.56 -6.01
C THR A 140 2.99 -5.99 -5.49
N SER A 141 3.66 -6.92 -6.16
CA SER A 141 3.81 -8.31 -5.74
C SER A 141 5.10 -8.55 -4.95
N GLY A 142 5.27 -9.77 -4.38
CA GLY A 142 6.52 -10.24 -3.78
C GLY A 142 6.54 -10.27 -2.27
N VAL A 143 7.75 -10.24 -1.70
CA VAL A 143 8.01 -10.52 -0.28
C VAL A 143 7.37 -9.51 0.65
N ILE A 144 6.58 -10.02 1.59
CA ILE A 144 6.05 -9.25 2.72
C ILE A 144 6.18 -10.08 4.01
N ILE A 145 6.55 -9.43 5.12
CA ILE A 145 6.75 -10.10 6.41
C ILE A 145 5.77 -9.58 7.46
N PHE A 146 5.34 -10.52 8.31
CA PHE A 146 4.47 -10.26 9.47
C PHE A 146 5.11 -10.85 10.72
N ALA A 147 4.83 -10.25 11.87
CA ALA A 147 5.17 -10.84 13.16
C ALA A 147 3.99 -11.61 13.73
N LYS A 148 4.27 -12.75 14.35
CA LYS A 148 3.27 -13.59 15.01
C LYS A 148 2.91 -13.06 16.41
N ARG A 149 3.82 -12.31 17.06
CA ARG A 149 3.69 -11.77 18.42
C ARG A 149 3.99 -10.27 18.49
N HIS A 150 3.41 -9.60 19.47
CA HIS A 150 3.53 -8.15 19.61
C HIS A 150 4.97 -7.68 19.90
N GLU A 151 5.68 -8.38 20.77
CA GLU A 151 7.06 -8.07 21.13
C GLU A 151 8.02 -8.22 19.92
N ILE A 152 7.75 -9.18 19.05
CA ILE A 152 8.48 -9.33 17.79
C ILE A 152 8.22 -8.14 16.86
N ALA A 153 6.96 -7.71 16.78
CA ALA A 153 6.62 -6.53 15.99
C ALA A 153 7.31 -5.26 16.48
N GLN A 154 7.45 -5.08 17.80
CA GLN A 154 8.19 -3.95 18.39
C GLN A 154 9.69 -4.00 18.05
N THR A 155 10.31 -5.18 18.15
CA THR A 155 11.72 -5.38 17.79
C THR A 155 11.95 -5.07 16.30
N MET A 156 11.11 -5.61 15.43
CA MET A 156 11.19 -5.37 13.99
C MET A 156 10.93 -3.90 13.64
N ALA A 157 9.98 -3.24 14.31
CA ALA A 157 9.77 -1.80 14.13
C ALA A 157 11.02 -0.97 14.51
N ALA A 158 11.80 -1.40 15.51
CA ALA A 158 13.08 -0.78 15.84
C ALA A 158 14.12 -1.01 14.72
N HIS A 159 14.16 -2.18 14.09
CA HIS A 159 15.02 -2.45 12.94
C HIS A 159 14.66 -1.55 11.74
N PHE A 160 13.35 -1.36 11.44
CA PHE A 160 12.91 -0.42 10.41
C PHE A 160 13.36 1.03 10.71
N ARG A 161 13.17 1.52 11.94
CA ARG A 161 13.60 2.88 12.33
C ARG A 161 15.11 3.09 12.23
N LYS A 162 15.91 2.05 12.50
CA LYS A 162 17.38 2.09 12.46
C LYS A 162 17.96 1.75 11.07
N ASN A 163 17.11 1.66 10.03
CA ASN A 163 17.47 1.30 8.65
C ASN A 163 18.29 -0.01 8.56
N ARG A 164 18.00 -0.99 9.43
CA ARG A 164 18.64 -2.32 9.42
C ARG A 164 17.95 -3.33 8.52
N ILE A 165 16.91 -2.89 7.82
CA ILE A 165 16.14 -3.74 6.90
C ILE A 165 16.41 -3.30 5.49
N HIS A 166 17.00 -4.19 4.70
CA HIS A 166 17.33 -3.96 3.31
C HIS A 166 16.31 -4.66 2.42
N LYS A 167 15.93 -4.03 1.33
CA LYS A 167 14.92 -4.54 0.39
C LYS A 167 15.46 -4.40 -1.03
N ILE A 168 15.21 -5.42 -1.84
CA ILE A 168 15.51 -5.41 -3.26
C ILE A 168 14.19 -5.65 -3.99
N TYR A 169 13.97 -4.84 -5.01
CA TYR A 169 12.84 -4.96 -5.92
C TYR A 169 13.34 -5.16 -7.34
N SER A 170 12.55 -5.86 -8.15
CA SER A 170 12.61 -5.80 -9.61
C SER A 170 11.49 -4.92 -10.12
N ALA A 171 11.76 -4.12 -11.14
CA ALA A 171 10.76 -3.31 -11.83
C ALA A 171 10.99 -3.35 -13.35
N ILE A 172 9.91 -3.23 -14.12
CA ILE A 172 10.01 -2.90 -15.54
C ILE A 172 9.67 -1.41 -15.68
N LEU A 173 10.60 -0.65 -16.25
CA LEU A 173 10.44 0.77 -16.51
C LEU A 173 10.04 1.01 -17.99
N SER A 174 9.26 2.06 -18.21
CA SER A 174 8.73 2.43 -19.54
C SER A 174 9.78 2.98 -20.51
N GLN A 175 10.98 3.26 -20.01
CA GLN A 175 12.12 3.74 -20.79
C GLN A 175 13.44 3.23 -20.17
N HIS A 176 14.54 3.40 -20.89
CA HIS A 176 15.87 3.07 -20.41
C HIS A 176 16.36 4.08 -19.35
N LEU A 177 17.15 3.58 -18.40
CA LEU A 177 17.83 4.48 -17.46
C LEU A 177 18.83 5.38 -18.21
N PRO A 178 19.02 6.63 -17.75
CA PRO A 178 20.06 7.51 -18.26
C PRO A 178 21.41 6.82 -18.21
N GLN A 179 22.14 6.81 -19.34
CA GLN A 179 23.46 6.20 -19.44
C GLN A 179 24.54 7.29 -19.45
N ILE A 180 25.43 7.27 -18.46
CA ILE A 180 26.51 8.24 -18.32
C ILE A 180 27.69 7.89 -19.24
N SER A 181 27.94 6.59 -19.47
CA SER A 181 29.02 6.09 -20.33
C SER A 181 28.60 4.82 -21.06
N LYS A 182 29.04 4.65 -22.31
CA LYS A 182 28.76 3.44 -23.12
C LYS A 182 29.33 2.14 -22.53
N HIS A 183 30.28 2.24 -21.60
CA HIS A 183 31.00 1.11 -21.02
C HIS A 183 30.55 0.75 -19.60
N THR A 184 29.54 1.44 -19.05
CA THR A 184 29.04 1.18 -17.70
C THR A 184 27.59 0.70 -17.74
N VAL A 185 27.24 -0.18 -16.81
CA VAL A 185 25.82 -0.51 -16.55
C VAL A 185 25.11 0.75 -16.10
N PRO A 186 23.98 1.14 -16.71
CA PRO A 186 23.25 2.32 -16.28
C PRO A 186 22.77 2.19 -14.84
N GLU A 187 23.17 3.15 -14.01
CA GLU A 187 22.82 3.23 -12.59
C GLU A 187 22.40 4.66 -12.25
N VAL A 188 21.38 4.78 -11.40
CA VAL A 188 20.89 6.08 -10.94
C VAL A 188 20.63 6.04 -9.44
N TYR A 189 21.23 6.97 -8.71
CA TYR A 189 20.95 7.21 -7.30
C TYR A 189 20.13 8.48 -7.15
N ILE A 190 18.93 8.37 -6.61
CA ILE A 190 18.03 9.50 -6.38
C ILE A 190 17.92 9.75 -4.88
N SER A 191 18.26 10.98 -4.47
CA SER A 191 18.09 11.46 -3.10
C SER A 191 17.20 12.70 -3.10
N LEU A 192 15.90 12.49 -3.36
CA LEU A 192 14.92 13.55 -3.46
C LEU A 192 13.77 13.30 -2.47
N PRO A 193 13.32 14.30 -1.70
CA PRO A 193 12.24 14.14 -0.74
C PRO A 193 10.90 13.91 -1.44
N ILE A 194 10.05 13.09 -0.84
CA ILE A 194 8.72 12.76 -1.35
C ILE A 194 7.66 13.27 -0.37
N GLY A 195 6.66 13.96 -0.90
CA GLY A 195 5.51 14.46 -0.19
C GLY A 195 4.24 14.32 -1.01
N LYS A 196 3.12 14.77 -0.43
CA LYS A 196 1.84 14.81 -1.12
C LYS A 196 1.96 15.71 -2.36
N ASP A 197 1.42 15.28 -3.48
CA ASP A 197 1.29 16.12 -4.67
C ASP A 197 0.18 17.16 -4.44
N LEU A 198 0.59 18.41 -4.21
CA LEU A 198 -0.32 19.53 -3.91
C LEU A 198 -1.07 20.05 -5.14
N HIS A 199 -0.58 19.74 -6.35
CA HIS A 199 -1.18 20.15 -7.60
C HIS A 199 -2.16 19.11 -8.16
N SER A 200 -2.18 17.91 -7.58
CA SER A 200 -3.05 16.82 -8.04
C SER A 200 -4.38 16.80 -7.30
N LYS A 201 -5.47 16.63 -8.05
CA LYS A 201 -6.80 16.30 -7.50
C LYS A 201 -6.84 14.91 -6.86
N ILE A 202 -5.86 14.04 -7.16
CA ILE A 202 -5.79 12.67 -6.69
C ILE A 202 -5.12 12.66 -5.30
N ARG A 203 -5.91 12.47 -4.26
CA ARG A 203 -5.47 12.56 -2.85
C ARG A 203 -4.32 11.64 -2.45
N ILE A 204 -4.22 10.48 -3.08
CA ILE A 204 -3.18 9.48 -2.77
C ILE A 204 -1.88 9.74 -3.53
N LYS A 205 -1.87 10.63 -4.52
CA LYS A 205 -0.71 10.92 -5.35
C LYS A 205 0.38 11.59 -4.52
N GLN A 206 1.60 11.12 -4.72
CA GLN A 206 2.81 11.69 -4.14
C GLN A 206 3.64 12.29 -5.27
N SER A 207 4.52 13.21 -4.94
CA SER A 207 5.48 13.80 -5.88
C SER A 207 6.82 14.04 -5.19
N VAL A 208 7.86 14.24 -5.96
CA VAL A 208 9.08 14.88 -5.46
C VAL A 208 8.69 16.27 -4.97
N ASN A 209 8.93 16.53 -3.70
CA ASN A 209 8.50 17.75 -3.01
C ASN A 209 9.56 18.15 -1.99
N PRO A 210 10.19 19.34 -2.11
CA PRO A 210 11.21 19.83 -1.19
C PRO A 210 10.76 19.83 0.29
N GLN A 211 9.46 20.02 0.55
CA GLN A 211 8.88 19.97 1.90
C GLN A 211 8.50 18.56 2.33
N GLY A 212 8.75 17.54 1.48
CA GLY A 212 8.47 16.15 1.74
C GLY A 212 9.47 15.52 2.71
N ARG A 213 9.31 14.22 2.92
CA ARG A 213 10.22 13.46 3.78
C ARG A 213 11.45 13.00 2.97
N PRO A 214 12.67 13.08 3.53
CA PRO A 214 13.89 12.57 2.89
C PRO A 214 13.69 11.14 2.38
N CYS A 215 14.17 10.88 1.16
CA CYS A 215 13.91 9.65 0.45
C CYS A 215 15.06 9.33 -0.48
N GLN A 216 15.51 8.08 -0.49
CA GLN A 216 16.67 7.63 -1.24
C GLN A 216 16.38 6.31 -1.94
N THR A 217 16.65 6.23 -3.24
CA THR A 217 16.44 5.04 -4.06
C THR A 217 17.58 4.89 -5.06
N TYR A 218 18.09 3.68 -5.16
CA TYR A 218 19.07 3.29 -6.16
C TYR A 218 18.40 2.42 -7.22
N PHE A 219 18.69 2.67 -8.48
CA PHE A 219 18.23 1.91 -9.64
C PHE A 219 19.46 1.42 -10.42
N ARG A 220 19.45 0.16 -10.86
CA ARG A 220 20.45 -0.44 -11.72
C ARG A 220 19.78 -1.19 -12.85
N GLU A 221 20.10 -0.86 -14.09
CA GLU A 221 19.59 -1.57 -15.26
C GLU A 221 20.20 -2.97 -15.33
N ILE A 222 19.34 -3.99 -15.41
CA ILE A 222 19.76 -5.39 -15.53
C ILE A 222 19.71 -5.83 -16.99
N LYS A 223 18.65 -5.41 -17.70
CA LYS A 223 18.43 -5.82 -19.09
C LYS A 223 17.52 -4.82 -19.81
N ARG A 224 17.83 -4.55 -21.07
CA ARG A 224 16.96 -3.83 -22.01
C ARG A 224 16.04 -4.81 -22.75
N ILE A 225 14.77 -4.46 -22.94
CA ILE A 225 13.74 -5.27 -23.55
C ILE A 225 12.90 -4.34 -24.46
N GLY A 226 13.31 -4.20 -25.73
CA GLY A 226 12.76 -3.16 -26.59
C GLY A 226 12.96 -1.78 -25.96
N ASP A 227 11.90 -1.01 -25.84
CA ASP A 227 11.90 0.32 -25.21
C ASP A 227 11.90 0.27 -23.67
N PHE A 228 11.72 -0.91 -23.08
CA PHE A 228 11.63 -1.12 -21.63
C PHE A 228 12.98 -1.48 -21.01
N SER A 229 13.12 -1.22 -19.71
CA SER A 229 14.24 -1.70 -18.89
C SER A 229 13.78 -2.54 -17.72
N LEU A 230 14.34 -3.75 -17.60
CA LEU A 230 14.31 -4.48 -16.33
C LEU A 230 15.38 -3.90 -15.42
N VAL A 231 14.99 -3.44 -14.24
CA VAL A 231 15.88 -2.82 -13.27
C VAL A 231 15.79 -3.50 -11.90
N GLU A 232 16.93 -3.59 -11.22
CA GLU A 232 17.01 -3.81 -9.79
C GLU A 232 16.83 -2.46 -9.07
N VAL A 233 16.03 -2.43 -8.02
CA VAL A 233 15.77 -1.21 -7.24
C VAL A 233 16.00 -1.46 -5.76
N ARG A 234 16.81 -0.61 -5.12
CA ARG A 234 17.10 -0.64 -3.68
C ARG A 234 16.61 0.64 -3.01
N PRO A 235 15.43 0.64 -2.39
CA PRO A 235 14.98 1.78 -1.59
C PRO A 235 15.66 1.76 -0.21
N PHE A 236 16.41 2.79 0.16
CA PHE A 236 17.03 2.93 1.48
C PHE A 236 16.07 3.46 2.54
N THR A 237 14.94 3.96 2.12
CA THR A 237 13.83 4.42 2.95
C THR A 237 12.53 3.69 2.54
N GLY A 238 11.41 4.00 3.18
CA GLY A 238 10.11 3.35 2.88
C GLY A 238 8.97 4.36 2.83
N ARG A 239 9.04 5.35 1.92
CA ARG A 239 7.96 6.33 1.74
C ARG A 239 6.88 5.76 0.83
N THR A 240 5.66 6.29 0.99
CA THR A 240 4.53 5.91 0.14
C THR A 240 4.88 6.11 -1.32
N HIS A 241 4.67 5.09 -2.15
CA HIS A 241 4.94 5.08 -3.59
C HIS A 241 6.38 5.43 -3.99
N GLN A 242 7.36 5.31 -3.09
CA GLN A 242 8.73 5.80 -3.27
C GLN A 242 9.35 5.44 -4.61
N ILE A 243 9.43 4.15 -4.93
CA ILE A 243 10.03 3.65 -6.19
C ILE A 243 9.29 4.24 -7.38
N ARG A 244 7.98 4.24 -7.35
CA ARG A 244 7.10 4.70 -8.42
C ARG A 244 7.24 6.20 -8.69
N VAL A 245 7.31 7.00 -7.62
CA VAL A 245 7.52 8.47 -7.71
C VAL A 245 8.90 8.79 -8.28
N HIS A 246 9.95 8.14 -7.78
CA HIS A 246 11.30 8.38 -8.27
C HIS A 246 11.47 7.92 -9.71
N ALA A 247 10.91 6.77 -10.10
CA ALA A 247 10.92 6.30 -11.48
C ALA A 247 10.20 7.28 -12.43
N ALA A 248 8.99 7.72 -12.06
CA ALA A 248 8.24 8.71 -12.84
C ALA A 248 8.95 10.07 -12.93
N HIS A 249 9.63 10.49 -11.85
CA HIS A 249 10.42 11.73 -11.84
C HIS A 249 11.58 11.71 -12.84
N MET A 250 12.15 10.53 -13.11
CA MET A 250 13.17 10.34 -14.15
C MET A 250 12.60 10.27 -15.57
N GLY A 251 11.29 10.34 -15.75
CA GLY A 251 10.63 10.07 -17.03
C GLY A 251 10.48 8.58 -17.37
N CYS A 252 10.88 7.68 -16.47
CA CYS A 252 10.89 6.23 -16.67
C CYS A 252 9.87 5.55 -15.74
N ALA A 253 8.58 5.88 -15.86
CA ALA A 253 7.56 5.32 -14.98
C ALA A 253 7.57 3.78 -14.96
N VAL A 254 7.13 3.18 -13.86
CA VAL A 254 6.93 1.72 -13.80
C VAL A 254 5.83 1.33 -14.78
N VAL A 255 6.09 0.35 -15.63
CA VAL A 255 5.12 -0.13 -16.64
C VAL A 255 3.85 -0.62 -15.93
N GLY A 256 2.67 -0.24 -16.44
CA GLY A 256 1.37 -0.58 -15.85
C GLY A 256 0.97 0.27 -14.64
N ASP A 257 1.76 1.25 -14.24
CA ASP A 257 1.43 2.16 -13.15
C ASP A 257 0.43 3.23 -13.59
N LYS A 258 -0.84 3.01 -13.29
CA LYS A 258 -1.94 3.89 -13.69
C LYS A 258 -1.87 5.29 -13.05
N LEU A 259 -1.24 5.39 -11.86
CA LEU A 259 -1.18 6.66 -11.13
C LEU A 259 -0.04 7.57 -11.61
N TYR A 260 1.07 7.00 -12.04
CA TYR A 260 2.28 7.74 -12.43
C TYR A 260 2.67 7.53 -13.90
N GLY A 261 2.14 6.51 -14.58
CA GLY A 261 2.44 6.20 -15.98
C GLY A 261 1.41 6.74 -16.97
N LEU A 262 0.18 7.03 -16.53
CA LEU A 262 -0.82 7.67 -17.38
C LEU A 262 -0.60 9.20 -17.42
N PRO A 263 -0.80 9.83 -18.60
CA PRO A 263 -0.66 11.28 -18.74
C PRO A 263 -1.82 12.04 -18.08
N ASN A 264 -1.59 13.30 -17.69
CA ASN A 264 -2.60 14.24 -17.19
C ASN A 264 -3.55 13.64 -16.14
N ASP A 265 -4.87 13.74 -16.36
CA ASP A 265 -5.95 13.21 -15.52
C ASP A 265 -6.30 11.74 -15.85
N GLY A 266 -5.44 11.01 -16.59
CA GLY A 266 -5.69 9.64 -17.06
C GLY A 266 -6.06 8.66 -15.93
N PHE A 267 -5.52 8.84 -14.72
CA PHE A 267 -5.94 8.04 -13.57
C PHE A 267 -7.40 8.29 -13.17
N ILE A 268 -7.90 9.52 -13.31
CA ILE A 268 -9.30 9.86 -13.02
C ILE A 268 -10.22 9.23 -14.07
N HIS A 269 -9.85 9.31 -15.35
CA HIS A 269 -10.56 8.65 -16.44
C HIS A 269 -10.61 7.13 -16.24
N TRP A 270 -9.47 6.53 -15.86
CA TRP A 270 -9.48 5.10 -15.54
C TRP A 270 -10.39 4.74 -14.37
N LEU A 271 -10.48 5.57 -13.34
CA LEU A 271 -11.41 5.34 -12.21
C LEU A 271 -12.87 5.37 -12.62
N SER A 272 -13.25 6.16 -13.63
CA SER A 272 -14.62 6.29 -14.13
C SER A 272 -14.98 5.30 -15.24
N GLU A 273 -14.03 4.97 -16.13
CA GLU A 273 -14.26 4.20 -17.36
C GLU A 273 -13.65 2.78 -17.28
N GLY A 274 -12.81 2.52 -16.25
CA GLY A 274 -12.18 1.22 -16.06
C GLY A 274 -11.17 0.87 -17.17
N ASP A 275 -11.02 -0.43 -17.42
CA ASP A 275 -10.04 -0.95 -18.37
C ASP A 275 -10.37 -0.61 -19.84
N ALA A 276 -11.59 -0.15 -20.12
CA ALA A 276 -11.94 0.36 -21.47
C ALA A 276 -11.07 1.58 -21.81
N PHE A 277 -10.90 2.51 -20.86
CA PHE A 277 -10.00 3.65 -21.04
C PHE A 277 -8.55 3.21 -21.27
N LEU A 278 -8.04 2.23 -20.51
CA LEU A 278 -6.66 1.74 -20.69
C LEU A 278 -6.42 1.21 -22.11
N ARG A 279 -7.40 0.52 -22.69
CA ARG A 279 -7.32 0.03 -24.08
C ARG A 279 -7.21 1.17 -25.09
N THR A 280 -7.95 2.27 -24.92
CA THR A 280 -7.84 3.44 -25.81
C THR A 280 -6.48 4.13 -25.74
N GLN A 281 -5.79 3.99 -24.59
CA GLN A 281 -4.45 4.54 -24.39
C GLN A 281 -3.32 3.58 -24.79
N ASN A 282 -3.63 2.40 -25.35
CA ASN A 282 -2.65 1.31 -25.52
C ASN A 282 -1.85 1.03 -24.25
N PHE A 283 -2.50 1.19 -23.08
CA PHE A 283 -1.85 1.02 -21.79
C PHE A 283 -1.77 -0.47 -21.46
N PRO A 284 -0.57 -1.05 -21.39
CA PRO A 284 -0.39 -2.48 -21.64
C PRO A 284 -0.86 -3.41 -20.53
N LEU A 285 -1.23 -2.94 -19.32
CA LEU A 285 -1.29 -3.86 -18.18
C LEU A 285 -2.34 -3.55 -17.14
N HIS A 286 -2.86 -4.62 -16.53
CA HIS A 286 -3.81 -4.57 -15.41
C HIS A 286 -3.16 -4.14 -14.09
N ARG A 287 -1.84 -4.24 -13.94
CA ARG A 287 -1.11 -3.84 -12.72
C ARG A 287 0.27 -3.24 -13.02
N GLN A 288 0.84 -2.54 -12.05
CA GLN A 288 2.23 -2.07 -12.12
C GLN A 288 3.24 -3.23 -12.04
N LEU A 289 4.22 -3.26 -12.94
CA LEU A 289 5.29 -4.25 -12.95
C LEU A 289 6.38 -3.91 -11.94
N LEU A 290 6.03 -4.05 -10.66
CA LEU A 290 6.92 -3.87 -9.52
C LEU A 290 6.79 -5.09 -8.58
N HIS A 291 7.93 -5.70 -8.24
CA HIS A 291 8.01 -6.91 -7.44
C HIS A 291 9.07 -6.80 -6.35
N ALA A 292 8.70 -7.08 -5.09
CA ALA A 292 9.62 -7.17 -3.97
C ALA A 292 10.31 -8.53 -4.00
N VAL A 293 11.55 -8.57 -4.46
CA VAL A 293 12.33 -9.81 -4.67
C VAL A 293 12.92 -10.33 -3.37
N GLU A 294 13.52 -9.43 -2.58
CA GLU A 294 14.28 -9.82 -1.39
C GLU A 294 14.04 -8.85 -0.24
N ILE A 295 13.98 -9.40 0.96
CA ILE A 295 14.10 -8.65 2.20
C ILE A 295 15.20 -9.28 3.07
N ARG A 296 16.06 -8.43 3.66
CA ARG A 296 17.18 -8.84 4.51
C ARG A 296 17.14 -8.04 5.81
N PHE A 297 17.30 -8.74 6.94
CA PHE A 297 17.21 -8.12 8.27
C PHE A 297 17.89 -8.97 9.35
N PRO A 298 18.29 -8.39 10.51
CA PRO A 298 18.66 -9.16 11.69
C PRO A 298 17.45 -9.85 12.28
N HIS A 299 17.53 -11.17 12.47
CA HIS A 299 16.40 -11.95 13.02
C HIS A 299 16.06 -11.51 14.46
N PRO A 300 14.77 -11.29 14.80
CA PRO A 300 14.40 -10.71 16.10
C PRO A 300 14.72 -11.59 17.31
N LEU A 301 14.85 -12.91 17.14
CA LEU A 301 15.20 -13.85 18.21
C LEU A 301 16.68 -14.26 18.16
N THR A 302 17.16 -14.74 17.02
CA THR A 302 18.51 -15.29 16.89
C THR A 302 19.58 -14.22 16.66
N ARG A 303 19.19 -13.00 16.28
CA ARG A 303 20.06 -11.87 15.89
C ARG A 303 20.94 -12.12 14.66
N GLY A 304 20.91 -13.32 14.09
CA GLY A 304 21.57 -13.65 12.82
C GLY A 304 20.95 -12.92 11.64
N GLU A 305 21.68 -12.76 10.55
CA GLU A 305 21.11 -12.23 9.31
C GLU A 305 20.13 -13.21 8.69
N THR A 306 18.96 -12.73 8.35
CA THR A 306 17.91 -13.48 7.65
C THR A 306 17.66 -12.85 6.30
N ILE A 307 17.66 -13.68 5.25
CA ILE A 307 17.40 -13.28 3.86
C ILE A 307 16.23 -14.10 3.36
N ILE A 308 15.17 -13.44 2.91
CA ILE A 308 13.96 -14.08 2.38
C ILE A 308 13.75 -13.59 0.96
N ARG A 309 13.48 -14.53 0.03
CA ARG A 309 13.30 -14.24 -1.41
C ARG A 309 12.00 -14.78 -1.94
N ALA A 310 11.36 -14.02 -2.83
CA ALA A 310 10.28 -14.47 -3.71
C ALA A 310 10.82 -14.79 -5.11
N ALA A 311 10.06 -15.54 -5.91
CA ALA A 311 10.44 -15.87 -7.28
C ALA A 311 10.56 -14.63 -8.17
N ASP A 312 11.71 -14.43 -8.81
CA ASP A 312 12.08 -13.19 -9.52
C ASP A 312 11.55 -13.11 -10.97
N LYS A 313 11.22 -14.24 -11.59
CA LYS A 313 10.89 -14.28 -13.04
C LYS A 313 9.46 -13.85 -13.40
N ILE A 314 8.64 -13.46 -12.43
CA ILE A 314 7.22 -13.17 -12.64
C ILE A 314 6.99 -11.97 -13.56
N LEU A 315 7.80 -10.90 -13.43
CA LEU A 315 7.64 -9.67 -14.21
C LEU A 315 7.90 -9.87 -15.70
N LEU A 316 8.91 -10.68 -16.05
CA LEU A 316 9.23 -10.97 -17.46
C LEU A 316 8.14 -11.81 -18.13
N LYS A 317 7.51 -12.71 -17.38
CA LYS A 317 6.36 -13.47 -17.89
C LYS A 317 5.18 -12.55 -18.15
N GLU A 318 4.82 -11.73 -17.16
CA GLU A 318 3.71 -10.78 -17.29
C GLU A 318 3.92 -9.75 -18.40
N LEU A 319 5.15 -9.29 -18.63
CA LEU A 319 5.45 -8.40 -19.76
C LEU A 319 5.21 -9.08 -21.11
N LYS A 320 5.54 -10.37 -21.25
CA LYS A 320 5.31 -11.14 -22.48
C LYS A 320 3.82 -11.41 -22.74
N ASP A 321 3.06 -11.62 -21.68
CA ASP A 321 1.62 -11.91 -21.76
C ASP A 321 0.80 -10.66 -22.19
N CYS A 322 1.44 -9.51 -22.33
CA CYS A 322 0.82 -8.22 -22.68
C CYS A 322 1.14 -7.71 -24.10
N GLY A 323 1.97 -8.36 -24.85
CA GLY A 323 2.30 -8.10 -26.27
C GLY A 323 1.73 -9.16 -27.15
#